data_dd4b0234a012897386a5987541cdcce0
#
_entry.id   dd4b0234a012897386a5987541cdcce0
#
_cell.length_a   1.000
_cell.length_b   1.000
_cell.length_c   1.000
_cell.angle_alpha   90.00
_cell.angle_beta   90.00
_cell.angle_gamma   90.00
#
_symmetry.space_group_name_H-M   'P 1'
#
loop_
_entity.id
_entity.type
_entity.pdbx_description
1 polymer ?
#
loop_
_entity_poly.entity_id
_entity_poly.type
_entity_poly.pdbx_seq_one_letter_code
_entity_poly.pdbx_strand_id
1 'polypeptide(L)'
;FSDEKRKQGRDFIKRTRRDGDMHSGLTCTRLGLKGVPDCAETLSLVTLLKIAEMTNARLHICRLSSLESVAIVRNEKKQGLRITADVGIYYLHLTDLDVGAFNTNCKAIPPFRGQRDRNALTEGLLDGTIDFICSDHTPVDTEEKTLPFSEAAGGQIGTELLLPLTLSWAK
;
A
#
# COMPACT_ATOMS: atom_id res chain seq x y z
N PHE A 1 -18.03 -13.36 -16.78
CA PHE A 1 -17.05 -12.25 -16.89
C PHE A 1 -15.92 -12.73 -17.79
N SER A 2 -15.74 -12.12 -18.98
CA SER A 2 -14.72 -12.57 -19.92
C SER A 2 -13.31 -12.33 -19.35
N ASP A 3 -12.39 -13.23 -19.64
CA ASP A 3 -10.98 -13.11 -19.24
C ASP A 3 -10.34 -11.80 -19.72
N GLU A 4 -10.87 -11.23 -20.77
CA GLU A 4 -10.46 -9.95 -21.35
C GLU A 4 -10.75 -8.76 -20.43
N LYS A 5 -11.92 -8.71 -19.76
CA LYS A 5 -12.25 -7.68 -18.77
C LYS A 5 -11.40 -7.80 -17.50
N ARG A 6 -11.06 -9.05 -17.11
CA ARG A 6 -10.12 -9.31 -16.02
C ARG A 6 -8.71 -8.83 -16.36
N LYS A 7 -8.28 -9.02 -17.61
CA LYS A 7 -6.98 -8.57 -18.12
C LYS A 7 -6.92 -7.05 -18.18
N GLN A 8 -7.95 -6.39 -18.73
CA GLN A 8 -8.04 -4.92 -18.78
C GLN A 8 -8.03 -4.29 -17.39
N GLY A 9 -8.74 -4.85 -16.42
CA GLY A 9 -8.71 -4.41 -15.02
C GLY A 9 -7.31 -4.54 -14.40
N ARG A 10 -6.64 -5.69 -14.61
CA ARG A 10 -5.26 -5.89 -14.13
C ARG A 10 -4.27 -4.95 -14.81
N ASP A 11 -4.43 -4.67 -16.09
CA ASP A 11 -3.55 -3.77 -16.84
C ASP A 11 -3.75 -2.31 -16.45
N PHE A 12 -4.99 -1.90 -16.14
CA PHE A 12 -5.29 -0.58 -15.58
C PHE A 12 -4.64 -0.41 -14.19
N ILE A 13 -4.81 -1.39 -13.29
CA ILE A 13 -4.18 -1.39 -11.96
C ILE A 13 -2.65 -1.39 -12.07
N LYS A 14 -2.09 -2.13 -13.02
CA LYS A 14 -0.64 -2.14 -13.26
C LYS A 14 -0.13 -0.80 -13.80
N ARG A 15 -0.88 -0.11 -14.67
CA ARG A 15 -0.50 1.20 -15.20
C ARG A 15 -0.49 2.27 -14.12
N THR A 16 -1.56 2.38 -13.33
CA THR A 16 -1.64 3.36 -12.22
C THR A 16 -0.59 3.14 -11.14
N ARG A 17 -0.11 1.89 -10.94
CA ARG A 17 0.98 1.59 -10.00
C ARG A 17 2.38 1.83 -10.58
N ARG A 18 2.56 1.76 -11.90
CA ARG A 18 3.89 1.86 -12.53
C ARG A 18 4.31 3.28 -12.89
N ASP A 19 3.37 4.21 -12.98
CA ASP A 19 3.64 5.54 -13.53
C ASP A 19 3.96 6.60 -12.48
N GLY A 20 4.18 6.21 -11.22
CA GLY A 20 4.52 7.13 -10.14
C GLY A 20 5.65 6.63 -9.24
N ASP A 21 6.41 7.55 -8.71
CA ASP A 21 7.61 7.29 -7.91
C ASP A 21 7.31 7.25 -6.40
N MET A 22 6.36 8.06 -5.95
CA MET A 22 6.01 8.18 -4.53
C MET A 22 4.56 8.69 -4.35
N HIS A 23 4.11 8.81 -3.10
CA HIS A 23 2.82 9.41 -2.76
C HIS A 23 2.65 10.83 -3.32
N SER A 24 1.48 11.10 -3.90
CA SER A 24 1.11 12.40 -4.45
C SER A 24 0.82 13.41 -3.34
N GLY A 25 1.81 14.19 -2.96
CA GLY A 25 1.72 15.16 -1.88
C GLY A 25 2.75 16.27 -1.98
N LEU A 26 2.88 17.08 -0.91
CA LEU A 26 3.84 18.17 -0.85
C LEU A 26 5.28 17.71 -1.03
N THR A 27 5.65 16.59 -0.44
CA THR A 27 6.99 15.99 -0.56
C THR A 27 7.28 15.62 -2.00
N CYS A 28 6.37 14.98 -2.69
CA CYS A 28 6.45 14.64 -4.10
C CYS A 28 6.69 15.88 -4.98
N THR A 29 5.89 16.93 -4.75
CA THR A 29 6.01 18.21 -5.49
C THR A 29 7.36 18.88 -5.24
N ARG A 30 7.85 18.88 -4.01
CA ARG A 30 9.15 19.44 -3.65
C ARG A 30 10.33 18.73 -4.31
N LEU A 31 10.21 17.40 -4.46
CA LEU A 31 11.25 16.55 -5.06
C LEU A 31 11.14 16.48 -6.59
N GLY A 32 10.08 17.02 -7.18
CA GLY A 32 9.85 16.95 -8.64
C GLY A 32 9.60 15.52 -9.14
N LEU A 33 9.12 14.62 -8.27
CA LEU A 33 8.82 13.23 -8.61
C LEU A 33 7.39 13.06 -9.10
N LYS A 34 7.11 11.95 -9.80
CA LYS A 34 5.76 11.60 -10.20
C LYS A 34 4.98 11.06 -9.01
N GLY A 35 3.81 11.64 -8.74
CA GLY A 35 2.94 11.22 -7.63
C GLY A 35 2.01 10.09 -7.99
N VAL A 36 1.81 9.15 -7.05
CA VAL A 36 0.74 8.15 -7.06
C VAL A 36 -0.38 8.63 -6.15
N PRO A 37 -1.52 9.08 -6.69
CA PRO A 37 -2.61 9.61 -5.87
C PRO A 37 -3.30 8.49 -5.09
N ASP A 38 -3.96 8.84 -3.97
CA ASP A 38 -4.68 7.89 -3.12
C ASP A 38 -5.80 7.18 -3.87
N CYS A 39 -6.45 7.88 -4.79
CA CYS A 39 -7.50 7.31 -5.65
C CYS A 39 -7.01 6.13 -6.52
N ALA A 40 -5.71 6.00 -6.79
CA ALA A 40 -5.18 4.83 -7.50
C ALA A 40 -5.39 3.52 -6.71
N GLU A 41 -5.35 3.59 -5.38
CA GLU A 41 -5.64 2.47 -4.49
C GLU A 41 -7.15 2.29 -4.30
N THR A 42 -7.87 3.36 -3.96
CA THR A 42 -9.29 3.30 -3.62
C THR A 42 -10.18 2.87 -4.80
N LEU A 43 -9.92 3.33 -6.02
CA LEU A 43 -10.66 2.89 -7.21
C LEU A 43 -10.53 1.40 -7.46
N SER A 44 -9.32 0.88 -7.31
CA SER A 44 -9.05 -0.56 -7.45
C SER A 44 -9.76 -1.35 -6.36
N LEU A 45 -9.69 -0.86 -5.12
CA LEU A 45 -10.31 -1.47 -3.95
C LEU A 45 -11.84 -1.54 -4.12
N VAL A 46 -12.50 -0.41 -4.40
CA VAL A 46 -13.97 -0.37 -4.58
C VAL A 46 -14.42 -1.32 -5.68
N THR A 47 -13.69 -1.40 -6.78
CA THR A 47 -14.00 -2.33 -7.88
C THR A 47 -13.95 -3.79 -7.41
N LEU A 48 -12.90 -4.17 -6.66
CA LEU A 48 -12.75 -5.53 -6.13
C LEU A 48 -13.83 -5.87 -5.10
N LEU A 49 -14.14 -4.94 -4.20
CA LEU A 49 -15.18 -5.10 -3.18
C LEU A 49 -16.55 -5.31 -3.82
N LYS A 50 -16.87 -4.53 -4.87
CA LYS A 50 -18.13 -4.69 -5.60
C LYS A 50 -18.25 -6.06 -6.29
N ILE A 51 -17.16 -6.57 -6.84
CA ILE A 51 -17.12 -7.91 -7.42
C ILE A 51 -17.29 -8.98 -6.33
N ALA A 52 -16.63 -8.81 -5.18
CA ALA A 52 -16.74 -9.74 -4.06
C ALA A 52 -18.18 -9.79 -3.51
N GLU A 53 -18.84 -8.64 -3.38
CA GLU A 53 -20.25 -8.54 -2.99
C GLU A 53 -21.16 -9.31 -3.96
N MET A 54 -21.02 -9.05 -5.27
CA MET A 54 -21.85 -9.68 -6.32
C MET A 54 -21.64 -11.19 -6.42
N THR A 55 -20.46 -11.69 -6.09
CA THR A 55 -20.09 -13.11 -6.21
C THR A 55 -20.13 -13.85 -4.88
N ASN A 56 -20.39 -13.16 -3.78
CA ASN A 56 -20.28 -13.68 -2.41
C ASN A 56 -18.91 -14.35 -2.13
N ALA A 57 -17.86 -13.85 -2.77
CA ALA A 57 -16.51 -14.35 -2.64
C ALA A 57 -15.86 -13.93 -1.32
N ARG A 58 -14.93 -14.75 -0.81
CA ARG A 58 -13.98 -14.32 0.22
C ARG A 58 -12.84 -13.56 -0.46
N LEU A 59 -12.48 -12.40 0.07
CA LEU A 59 -11.44 -11.57 -0.49
C LEU A 59 -10.43 -11.19 0.60
N HIS A 60 -9.16 -11.25 0.27
CA HIS A 60 -8.10 -10.68 1.09
C HIS A 60 -7.46 -9.49 0.36
N ILE A 61 -7.42 -8.35 1.03
CA ILE A 61 -6.84 -7.10 0.52
C ILE A 61 -5.43 -6.98 1.05
N CYS A 62 -4.46 -7.14 0.17
CA CYS A 62 -3.05 -7.04 0.54
C CYS A 62 -2.57 -5.59 0.55
N ARG A 63 -1.82 -5.23 1.59
CA ARG A 63 -1.01 -4.02 1.66
C ARG A 63 -1.82 -2.73 1.53
N LEU A 64 -2.77 -2.52 2.43
CA LEU A 64 -3.42 -1.22 2.57
C LEU A 64 -2.38 -0.14 2.88
N SER A 65 -2.52 1.02 2.26
CA SER A 65 -1.57 2.12 2.45
C SER A 65 -2.21 3.46 2.75
N SER A 66 -3.52 3.63 2.50
CA SER A 66 -4.19 4.92 2.63
C SER A 66 -5.32 4.93 3.66
N LEU A 67 -5.52 6.08 4.30
CA LEU A 67 -6.63 6.35 5.21
C LEU A 67 -7.98 6.03 4.56
N GLU A 68 -8.16 6.45 3.31
CA GLU A 68 -9.42 6.23 2.60
C GLU A 68 -9.70 4.74 2.38
N SER A 69 -8.66 3.96 2.03
CA SER A 69 -8.80 2.51 1.87
C SER A 69 -9.17 1.83 3.19
N VAL A 70 -8.57 2.23 4.31
CA VAL A 70 -8.94 1.72 5.65
C VAL A 70 -10.40 2.04 5.95
N ALA A 71 -10.87 3.27 5.67
CA ALA A 71 -12.25 3.66 5.90
C ALA A 71 -13.24 2.84 5.05
N ILE A 72 -12.91 2.58 3.79
CA ILE A 72 -13.71 1.74 2.89
C ILE A 72 -13.80 0.31 3.43
N VAL A 73 -12.65 -0.32 3.76
CA VAL A 73 -12.62 -1.69 4.30
C VAL A 73 -13.43 -1.79 5.60
N ARG A 74 -13.28 -0.80 6.50
CA ARG A 74 -14.03 -0.74 7.75
C ARG A 74 -15.55 -0.73 7.51
N ASN A 75 -16.00 0.07 6.55
CA ASN A 75 -17.41 0.16 6.21
C ASN A 75 -17.93 -1.16 5.63
N GLU A 76 -17.24 -1.76 4.68
CA GLU A 76 -17.64 -3.00 4.04
C GLU A 76 -17.65 -4.21 5.01
N LYS A 77 -16.70 -4.27 5.95
CA LYS A 77 -16.73 -5.26 7.05
C LYS A 77 -17.98 -5.09 7.93
N LYS A 78 -18.35 -3.84 8.26
CA LYS A 78 -19.58 -3.56 9.04
C LYS A 78 -20.84 -3.97 8.29
N GLN A 79 -20.84 -3.95 6.98
CA GLN A 79 -21.94 -4.42 6.14
C GLN A 79 -21.96 -5.95 5.97
N GLY A 80 -21.00 -6.65 6.58
CA GLY A 80 -20.93 -8.10 6.58
C GLY A 80 -20.23 -8.72 5.39
N LEU A 81 -19.49 -7.93 4.61
CA LEU A 81 -18.69 -8.47 3.51
C LEU A 81 -17.54 -9.34 4.06
N ARG A 82 -17.35 -10.53 3.49
CA ARG A 82 -16.34 -11.50 3.93
C ARG A 82 -14.96 -11.14 3.41
N ILE A 83 -14.37 -10.10 3.99
CA ILE A 83 -13.05 -9.58 3.61
C ILE A 83 -12.11 -9.56 4.80
N THR A 84 -10.84 -9.75 4.51
CA THR A 84 -9.72 -9.52 5.40
C THR A 84 -8.72 -8.58 4.74
N ALA A 85 -7.88 -7.94 5.53
CA ALA A 85 -6.87 -7.01 5.02
C ALA A 85 -5.56 -7.13 5.79
N ASP A 86 -4.45 -6.82 5.13
CA ASP A 86 -3.16 -6.68 5.77
C ASP A 86 -2.51 -5.32 5.52
N VAL A 87 -1.47 -5.04 6.30
CA VAL A 87 -0.59 -3.90 6.15
C VAL A 87 0.87 -4.35 6.22
N GLY A 88 1.71 -3.79 5.37
CA GLY A 88 3.16 -4.01 5.47
C GLY A 88 3.74 -3.33 6.71
N ILE A 89 4.67 -4.01 7.41
CA ILE A 89 5.26 -3.52 8.66
C ILE A 89 5.87 -2.12 8.53
N TYR A 90 6.45 -1.79 7.39
CA TYR A 90 7.07 -0.50 7.16
C TYR A 90 6.09 0.68 7.15
N TYR A 91 4.84 0.45 6.72
CA TYR A 91 3.82 1.50 6.69
C TYR A 91 3.35 1.94 8.08
N LEU A 92 3.71 1.19 9.13
CA LEU A 92 3.48 1.56 10.52
C LEU A 92 4.59 2.44 11.10
N HIS A 93 5.75 2.50 10.43
CA HIS A 93 6.93 3.23 10.89
C HIS A 93 7.31 4.40 10.00
N LEU A 94 7.23 4.23 8.67
CA LEU A 94 7.70 5.19 7.69
C LEU A 94 6.56 5.97 7.04
N THR A 95 6.91 7.16 6.55
CA THR A 95 6.02 8.06 5.80
C THR A 95 6.71 8.54 4.52
N ASP A 96 6.03 9.33 3.72
CA ASP A 96 6.60 9.98 2.53
C ASP A 96 7.77 10.93 2.86
N LEU A 97 7.84 11.43 4.11
CA LEU A 97 8.95 12.28 4.56
C LEU A 97 10.28 11.51 4.67
N ASP A 98 10.23 10.21 4.92
CA ASP A 98 11.41 9.35 5.05
C ASP A 98 12.12 9.10 3.72
N VAL A 99 11.48 9.41 2.59
CA VAL A 99 12.14 9.47 1.27
C VAL A 99 13.26 10.51 1.29
N GLY A 100 13.11 11.59 2.08
CA GLY A 100 14.15 12.59 2.32
C GLY A 100 14.74 13.16 1.02
N ALA A 101 16.05 13.02 0.87
CA ALA A 101 16.78 13.44 -0.32
C ALA A 101 16.94 12.25 -1.30
N PHE A 102 15.83 11.73 -1.83
CA PHE A 102 15.82 10.64 -2.82
C PHE A 102 16.37 9.29 -2.31
N ASN A 103 16.07 8.94 -1.06
CA ASN A 103 16.46 7.65 -0.49
C ASN A 103 15.73 6.48 -1.19
N THR A 104 16.41 5.78 -2.08
CA THR A 104 15.85 4.67 -2.86
C THR A 104 15.43 3.47 -2.00
N ASN A 105 15.97 3.33 -0.78
CA ASN A 105 15.51 2.32 0.17
C ASN A 105 14.08 2.59 0.68
N CYS A 106 13.60 3.83 0.56
CA CYS A 106 12.22 4.21 0.86
C CYS A 106 11.30 4.16 -0.36
N LYS A 107 11.74 3.61 -1.49
CA LYS A 107 10.89 3.37 -2.65
C LYS A 107 10.11 2.07 -2.46
N ALA A 108 8.81 2.19 -2.15
CA ALA A 108 7.88 1.09 -1.90
C ALA A 108 6.71 1.08 -2.88
N ILE A 109 6.05 -0.09 -3.03
CA ILE A 109 4.83 -0.27 -3.83
C ILE A 109 3.81 -1.07 -3.01
N PRO A 110 2.72 -0.43 -2.56
CA PRO A 110 2.33 0.98 -2.69
C PRO A 110 3.38 1.95 -2.12
N PRO A 111 3.38 3.24 -2.51
CA PRO A 111 4.32 4.20 -1.92
C PRO A 111 3.95 4.50 -0.47
N PHE A 112 4.95 4.86 0.36
CA PHE A 112 4.69 5.40 1.69
C PHE A 112 3.85 6.67 1.58
N ARG A 113 2.84 6.77 2.42
CA ARG A 113 1.89 7.88 2.48
C ARG A 113 2.23 8.84 3.60
N GLY A 114 1.38 9.85 3.79
CA GLY A 114 1.55 10.83 4.84
C GLY A 114 1.26 10.29 6.25
N GLN A 115 1.53 11.12 7.24
CA GLN A 115 1.31 10.79 8.66
C GLN A 115 -0.13 10.40 8.98
N ARG A 116 -1.12 11.00 8.31
CA ARG A 116 -2.55 10.68 8.52
C ARG A 116 -2.87 9.25 8.10
N ASP A 117 -2.27 8.80 7.01
CA ASP A 117 -2.44 7.45 6.50
C ASP A 117 -1.81 6.44 7.46
N ARG A 118 -0.59 6.70 7.93
CA ARG A 118 0.08 5.88 8.93
C ARG A 118 -0.76 5.74 10.21
N ASN A 119 -1.33 6.83 10.70
CA ASN A 119 -2.19 6.81 11.87
C ASN A 119 -3.45 5.97 11.62
N ALA A 120 -4.08 6.10 10.45
CA ALA A 120 -5.27 5.33 10.09
C ALA A 120 -4.98 3.83 9.97
N LEU A 121 -3.80 3.44 9.47
CA LEU A 121 -3.35 2.05 9.44
C LEU A 121 -3.19 1.49 10.86
N THR A 122 -2.58 2.27 11.76
CA THR A 122 -2.46 1.93 13.19
C THR A 122 -3.83 1.74 13.84
N GLU A 123 -4.74 2.69 13.65
CA GLU A 123 -6.12 2.59 14.16
C GLU A 123 -6.86 1.39 13.56
N GLY A 124 -6.65 1.11 12.28
CA GLY A 124 -7.23 -0.04 11.60
C GLY A 124 -6.78 -1.38 12.15
N LEU A 125 -5.54 -1.50 12.63
CA LEU A 125 -5.07 -2.68 13.35
C LEU A 125 -5.69 -2.79 14.74
N LEU A 126 -5.80 -1.68 15.47
CA LEU A 126 -6.35 -1.66 16.82
C LEU A 126 -7.85 -1.99 16.87
N ASP A 127 -8.62 -1.56 15.87
CA ASP A 127 -10.06 -1.77 15.79
C ASP A 127 -10.46 -3.05 15.02
N GLY A 128 -9.50 -3.82 14.49
CA GLY A 128 -9.73 -5.06 13.76
C GLY A 128 -10.20 -4.83 12.31
N THR A 129 -10.10 -3.63 11.77
CA THR A 129 -10.31 -3.36 10.34
C THR A 129 -9.22 -4.01 9.51
N ILE A 130 -7.98 -3.98 9.99
CA ILE A 130 -6.83 -4.69 9.43
C ILE A 130 -6.56 -5.91 10.30
N ASP A 131 -6.45 -7.08 9.67
CA ASP A 131 -6.38 -8.38 10.37
C ASP A 131 -4.94 -8.82 10.63
N PHE A 132 -3.99 -8.41 9.77
CA PHE A 132 -2.62 -8.92 9.78
C PHE A 132 -1.60 -7.83 9.50
N ILE A 133 -0.40 -8.02 10.07
CA ILE A 133 0.82 -7.31 9.67
C ILE A 133 1.64 -8.29 8.83
N CYS A 134 2.05 -7.88 7.64
CA CYS A 134 2.92 -8.68 6.78
C CYS A 134 4.32 -8.07 6.68
N SER A 135 5.30 -8.89 6.32
CA SER A 135 6.68 -8.42 6.12
C SER A 135 6.84 -7.54 4.88
N ASP A 136 5.98 -7.73 3.90
CA ASP A 136 6.08 -7.15 2.55
C ASP A 136 7.50 -7.28 1.97
N HIS A 137 8.12 -8.45 2.22
CA HIS A 137 9.50 -8.74 1.83
C HIS A 137 9.63 -8.80 0.31
N THR A 138 10.23 -7.78 -0.26
CA THR A 138 10.49 -7.66 -1.69
C THR A 138 11.95 -7.24 -1.87
N PRO A 139 12.90 -8.20 -1.77
CA PRO A 139 14.32 -7.90 -1.93
C PRO A 139 14.61 -7.40 -3.34
N VAL A 140 15.52 -6.45 -3.42
CA VAL A 140 15.97 -5.82 -4.67
C VAL A 140 17.49 -5.78 -4.66
N ASP A 141 18.10 -6.04 -5.79
CA ASP A 141 19.54 -6.02 -5.92
C ASP A 141 20.11 -4.62 -5.62
N THR A 142 21.29 -4.60 -5.02
CA THR A 142 21.96 -3.35 -4.60
C THR A 142 22.15 -2.40 -5.80
N GLU A 143 22.49 -2.94 -6.95
CA GLU A 143 22.67 -2.17 -8.19
C GLU A 143 21.41 -1.41 -8.62
N GLU A 144 20.24 -2.04 -8.53
CA GLU A 144 18.95 -1.41 -8.83
C GLU A 144 18.57 -0.32 -7.82
N LYS A 145 19.10 -0.38 -6.60
CA LYS A 145 18.93 0.65 -5.57
C LYS A 145 19.88 1.84 -5.73
N THR A 146 20.97 1.72 -6.47
CA THR A 146 21.91 2.83 -6.74
C THR A 146 21.47 3.74 -7.87
N LEU A 147 20.46 3.36 -8.62
CA LEU A 147 19.87 4.18 -9.69
C LEU A 147 19.20 5.44 -9.13
N PRO A 148 18.99 6.49 -9.96
CA PRO A 148 18.16 7.62 -9.59
C PRO A 148 16.78 7.16 -9.08
N PHE A 149 16.18 7.88 -8.14
CA PHE A 149 14.96 7.46 -7.45
C PHE A 149 13.83 7.03 -8.41
N SER A 150 13.63 7.74 -9.52
CA SER A 150 12.62 7.40 -10.54
C SER A 150 12.89 6.08 -11.25
N GLU A 151 14.15 5.69 -11.39
CA GLU A 151 14.58 4.49 -12.11
C GLU A 151 14.82 3.31 -11.16
N ALA A 152 15.09 3.59 -9.88
CA ALA A 152 15.34 2.57 -8.87
C ALA A 152 14.15 1.62 -8.71
N ALA A 153 14.41 0.35 -8.45
CA ALA A 153 13.38 -0.63 -8.18
C ALA A 153 12.73 -0.40 -6.80
N GLY A 154 11.40 -0.54 -6.75
CA GLY A 154 10.64 -0.50 -5.49
C GLY A 154 10.70 -1.85 -4.79
N GLY A 155 10.97 -1.84 -3.49
CA GLY A 155 10.99 -3.04 -2.67
C GLY A 155 11.87 -2.88 -1.42
N GLN A 156 11.67 -3.76 -0.44
CA GLN A 156 12.30 -3.67 0.88
C GLN A 156 12.55 -5.04 1.49
N ILE A 157 13.55 -5.13 2.35
CA ILE A 157 13.86 -6.33 3.12
C ILE A 157 13.00 -6.33 4.38
N GLY A 158 12.02 -7.23 4.50
CA GLY A 158 11.03 -7.22 5.59
C GLY A 158 11.04 -8.44 6.48
N THR A 159 11.54 -9.60 6.03
CA THR A 159 11.40 -10.85 6.78
C THR A 159 12.08 -10.79 8.15
N GLU A 160 13.31 -10.31 8.21
CA GLU A 160 14.09 -10.21 9.46
C GLU A 160 13.58 -9.09 10.38
N LEU A 161 12.93 -8.07 9.81
CA LEU A 161 12.48 -6.88 10.52
C LEU A 161 11.03 -6.98 11.01
N LEU A 162 10.26 -7.96 10.53
CA LEU A 162 8.85 -8.09 10.89
C LEU A 162 8.64 -8.15 12.40
N LEU A 163 9.28 -9.09 13.09
CA LEU A 163 9.10 -9.27 14.52
C LEU A 163 9.62 -8.09 15.36
N PRO A 164 10.89 -7.63 15.19
CA PRO A 164 11.40 -6.54 16.00
C PRO A 164 10.65 -5.22 15.77
N LEU A 165 10.25 -4.90 14.55
CA LEU A 165 9.48 -3.70 14.28
C LEU A 165 8.04 -3.80 14.80
N THR A 166 7.40 -4.97 14.72
CA THR A 166 6.07 -5.19 15.31
C THR A 166 6.11 -5.02 16.84
N LEU A 167 7.13 -5.59 17.50
CA LEU A 167 7.30 -5.41 18.96
C LEU A 167 7.61 -3.97 19.34
N SER A 168 8.32 -3.24 18.50
CA SER A 168 8.58 -1.82 18.70
C SER A 168 7.33 -0.97 18.54
N TRP A 169 6.48 -1.31 17.57
CA TRP A 169 5.21 -0.62 17.34
C TRP A 169 4.17 -0.91 18.45
N ALA A 170 4.17 -2.12 19.01
CA ALA A 170 3.20 -2.54 20.05
C ALA A 170 3.49 -1.99 21.46
N LYS A 171 4.60 -1.27 21.68
CA LYS A 171 4.96 -0.61 22.95
C LYS A 171 4.28 0.73 23.11
#